data_b5f6a91e1597b659a0803ca5ca2d408f
#
_entry.id   b5f6a91e1597b659a0803ca5ca2d408f
#
_cell.length_a   1.000
_cell.length_b   1.000
_cell.length_c   1.000
_cell.angle_alpha   90.00
_cell.angle_beta   90.00
_cell.angle_gamma   90.00
#
_symmetry.space_group_name_H-M   'P 1'
#
loop_
_entity.id
_entity.type
_entity.pdbx_description
1 polymer ?
#
loop_
_entity_poly.entity_id
_entity_poly.type
_entity_poly.pdbx_seq_one_letter_code
_entity_poly.pdbx_strand_id
1 'polypeptide(L)'
;FLHFSYNVTASDKIPINREIPDTRPVSCPVIDPSEVFNDTVSIVIAVHNEARSVLIRTLTSILVNTNAQLLREIIVVFDNESDTQYVEDYFKSDDKFVFLHTKQREGLVRSRLQGAKNANGTILVFLDSHCECNQQWLEPLVYSIAQNRHKIVSPYIDSVRPDTFEYVEAPANLQGGFNWNLEFIWQPIPFNKYQLRISPHQPISTPTISGGLFAVDREYFYQLGAYDDKMDIWGGENLELSFRTWMCGGQLEILPCCRVGHVFRSILPHSFPEGGQQTVSRNLARVAEVWMDDYNHIFYNTLNLTNNTEDVTERKKLREKLQCQSFSWYLNNIIPELSVPEYSSQAFGEVR
;
A
#
# COMPACT_ATOMS: atom_id res chain seq x y z
N PHE A 1 22.61 8.01 -7.38
CA PHE A 1 21.72 8.30 -6.25
C PHE A 1 20.62 9.29 -6.62
N LEU A 2 20.96 10.41 -7.29
CA LEU A 2 19.99 11.47 -7.61
C LEU A 2 18.80 11.03 -8.47
N HIS A 3 19.00 10.07 -9.36
CA HIS A 3 17.95 9.64 -10.31
C HIS A 3 16.90 8.71 -9.67
N PHE A 4 17.34 7.78 -8.79
CA PHE A 4 16.45 6.77 -8.19
C PHE A 4 16.23 6.96 -6.69
N SER A 5 16.90 7.93 -6.07
CA SER A 5 16.91 8.19 -4.61
C SER A 5 17.44 7.01 -3.76
N TYR A 6 18.26 6.14 -4.37
CA TYR A 6 19.01 5.09 -3.71
C TYR A 6 20.31 4.77 -4.49
N ASN A 7 21.18 3.97 -3.90
CA ASN A 7 22.49 3.61 -4.44
C ASN A 7 22.40 2.42 -5.42
N VAL A 8 22.18 2.71 -6.70
CA VAL A 8 22.11 1.69 -7.77
C VAL A 8 23.40 0.86 -7.84
N THR A 9 24.57 1.49 -7.67
CA THR A 9 25.87 0.79 -7.70
C THR A 9 25.97 -0.25 -6.58
N ALA A 10 25.37 0.01 -5.42
CA ALA A 10 25.29 -1.00 -4.35
C ALA A 10 24.32 -2.11 -4.75
N SER A 11 23.16 -1.76 -5.31
CA SER A 11 22.18 -2.73 -5.80
C SER A 11 22.75 -3.66 -6.87
N ASP A 12 23.49 -3.12 -7.84
CA ASP A 12 24.06 -3.89 -8.97
C ASP A 12 25.11 -4.93 -8.54
N LYS A 13 25.71 -4.76 -7.35
CA LYS A 13 26.67 -5.71 -6.77
C LYS A 13 26.01 -6.85 -5.99
N ILE A 14 24.71 -6.75 -5.71
CA ILE A 14 23.98 -7.73 -4.93
C ILE A 14 23.35 -8.77 -5.89
N PRO A 15 23.48 -10.06 -5.60
CA PRO A 15 22.83 -11.10 -6.41
C PRO A 15 21.32 -10.88 -6.53
N ILE A 16 20.77 -11.13 -7.71
CA ILE A 16 19.34 -10.97 -7.99
C ILE A 16 18.47 -11.87 -7.09
N ASN A 17 18.97 -13.06 -6.80
CA ASN A 17 18.32 -14.08 -5.98
C ASN A 17 18.96 -14.18 -4.58
N ARG A 18 19.38 -13.04 -4.00
CA ARG A 18 19.99 -13.07 -2.67
C ARG A 18 19.06 -13.64 -1.62
N GLU A 19 19.62 -14.36 -0.68
CA GLU A 19 18.92 -14.73 0.55
C GLU A 19 18.78 -13.51 1.47
N ILE A 20 17.58 -13.31 2.02
CA ILE A 20 17.30 -12.27 3.01
C ILE A 20 16.99 -12.93 4.36
N PRO A 21 17.28 -12.26 5.49
CA PRO A 21 17.01 -12.82 6.81
C PRO A 21 15.51 -13.05 7.02
N ASP A 22 15.15 -14.17 7.63
CA ASP A 22 13.79 -14.39 8.09
C ASP A 22 13.50 -13.56 9.34
N THR A 23 12.71 -12.52 9.18
CA THR A 23 12.33 -11.56 10.23
C THR A 23 10.96 -11.84 10.83
N ARG A 24 10.33 -12.97 10.48
CA ARG A 24 9.06 -13.36 11.05
C ARG A 24 9.19 -13.71 12.54
N PRO A 25 8.21 -13.37 13.39
CA PRO A 25 8.15 -13.91 14.74
C PRO A 25 8.26 -15.43 14.76
N VAL A 26 9.10 -15.98 15.64
CA VAL A 26 9.30 -17.45 15.77
C VAL A 26 7.99 -18.18 16.07
N SER A 27 7.03 -17.49 16.64
CA SER A 27 5.69 -18.02 16.98
C SER A 27 4.72 -18.03 15.80
N CYS A 28 5.13 -17.63 14.60
CA CYS A 28 4.24 -17.67 13.44
C CYS A 28 3.78 -19.10 13.14
N PRO A 29 2.47 -19.31 13.00
CA PRO A 29 1.96 -20.62 12.68
C PRO A 29 2.37 -21.01 11.24
N VAL A 30 2.60 -22.31 11.04
CA VAL A 30 2.66 -22.86 9.70
C VAL A 30 1.22 -22.96 9.19
N ILE A 31 0.92 -22.25 8.12
CA ILE A 31 -0.40 -22.31 7.49
C ILE A 31 -0.45 -23.56 6.63
N ASP A 32 -1.45 -24.42 6.87
CA ASP A 32 -1.68 -25.59 6.03
C ASP A 32 -2.07 -25.10 4.61
N PRO A 33 -1.35 -25.49 3.58
CA PRO A 33 -1.68 -25.11 2.22
C PRO A 33 -3.15 -25.41 1.82
N SER A 34 -3.75 -26.47 2.36
CA SER A 34 -5.16 -26.80 2.07
C SER A 34 -6.15 -25.75 2.51
N GLU A 35 -5.79 -24.88 3.49
CA GLU A 35 -6.64 -23.80 3.97
C GLU A 35 -6.68 -22.59 3.03
N VAL A 36 -5.75 -22.53 2.06
CA VAL A 36 -5.56 -21.37 1.16
C VAL A 36 -5.69 -21.73 -0.32
N PHE A 37 -5.64 -23.00 -0.73
CA PHE A 37 -5.63 -23.42 -2.14
C PHE A 37 -6.93 -23.19 -2.91
N ASN A 38 -8.02 -22.80 -2.26
CA ASN A 38 -9.23 -22.38 -2.96
C ASN A 38 -9.09 -20.98 -3.58
N ASP A 39 -8.03 -20.26 -3.25
CA ASP A 39 -7.74 -18.94 -3.74
C ASP A 39 -6.50 -18.92 -4.63
N THR A 40 -6.50 -18.00 -5.57
CA THR A 40 -5.36 -17.70 -6.43
C THR A 40 -5.07 -16.21 -6.41
N VAL A 41 -3.80 -15.86 -6.54
CA VAL A 41 -3.32 -14.49 -6.36
C VAL A 41 -2.81 -13.92 -7.67
N SER A 42 -3.29 -12.74 -8.05
CA SER A 42 -2.67 -11.87 -9.04
C SER A 42 -1.89 -10.77 -8.32
N ILE A 43 -0.60 -10.70 -8.58
CA ILE A 43 0.28 -9.67 -8.02
C ILE A 43 0.39 -8.54 -9.04
N VAL A 44 0.06 -7.31 -8.65
CA VAL A 44 0.07 -6.12 -9.49
C VAL A 44 1.20 -5.19 -9.07
N ILE A 45 2.09 -4.88 -10.00
CA ILE A 45 3.24 -4.00 -9.78
C ILE A 45 3.23 -2.88 -10.82
N ALA A 46 3.09 -1.64 -10.35
CA ALA A 46 3.27 -0.46 -11.19
C ALA A 46 4.75 -0.06 -11.19
N VAL A 47 5.31 0.16 -12.39
CA VAL A 47 6.72 0.49 -12.59
C VAL A 47 6.84 1.86 -13.24
N HIS A 48 7.57 2.76 -12.60
CA HIS A 48 7.96 4.04 -13.18
C HIS A 48 9.32 4.45 -12.65
N ASN A 49 10.27 4.66 -13.59
CA ASN A 49 11.63 5.08 -13.26
C ASN A 49 12.29 4.19 -12.20
N GLU A 50 12.42 2.89 -12.50
CA GLU A 50 13.01 1.91 -11.59
C GLU A 50 14.34 1.36 -12.12
N ALA A 51 15.33 1.17 -11.24
CA ALA A 51 16.61 0.59 -11.64
C ALA A 51 16.46 -0.90 -11.98
N ARG A 52 17.16 -1.35 -13.04
CA ARG A 52 17.08 -2.72 -13.55
C ARG A 52 17.32 -3.78 -12.48
N SER A 53 18.41 -3.63 -11.71
CA SER A 53 18.77 -4.61 -10.68
C SER A 53 17.73 -4.71 -9.56
N VAL A 54 17.10 -3.57 -9.22
CA VAL A 54 16.07 -3.51 -8.18
C VAL A 54 14.79 -4.19 -8.68
N LEU A 55 14.30 -3.82 -9.86
CA LEU A 55 13.09 -4.40 -10.43
C LEU A 55 13.21 -5.92 -10.64
N ILE A 56 14.31 -6.38 -11.26
CA ILE A 56 14.52 -7.83 -11.46
C ILE A 56 14.60 -8.55 -10.11
N ARG A 57 15.27 -7.98 -9.10
CA ARG A 57 15.34 -8.58 -7.76
C ARG A 57 13.95 -8.65 -7.11
N THR A 58 13.13 -7.60 -7.23
CA THR A 58 11.73 -7.62 -6.77
C THR A 58 10.97 -8.77 -7.38
N LEU A 59 10.96 -8.87 -8.70
CA LEU A 59 10.23 -9.92 -9.43
C LEU A 59 10.76 -11.32 -9.13
N THR A 60 12.08 -11.47 -9.01
CA THR A 60 12.73 -12.74 -8.65
C THR A 60 12.38 -13.14 -7.21
N SER A 61 12.39 -12.20 -6.26
CA SER A 61 12.04 -12.51 -4.86
C SER A 61 10.60 -13.00 -4.72
N ILE A 62 9.69 -12.48 -5.54
CA ILE A 62 8.30 -12.96 -5.61
C ILE A 62 8.28 -14.40 -6.09
N LEU A 63 8.91 -14.73 -7.22
CA LEU A 63 8.90 -16.10 -7.77
C LEU A 63 9.50 -17.12 -6.81
N VAL A 64 10.64 -16.79 -6.20
CA VAL A 64 11.40 -17.73 -5.36
C VAL A 64 10.69 -17.97 -4.01
N ASN A 65 10.04 -16.96 -3.45
CA ASN A 65 9.46 -17.00 -2.11
C ASN A 65 7.93 -17.18 -2.09
N THR A 66 7.31 -17.41 -3.25
CA THR A 66 5.87 -17.62 -3.38
C THR A 66 5.54 -19.05 -3.76
N ASN A 67 4.56 -19.63 -3.07
CA ASN A 67 4.03 -20.94 -3.46
C ASN A 67 3.39 -20.87 -4.84
N ALA A 68 3.93 -21.66 -5.79
CA ALA A 68 3.50 -21.66 -7.19
C ALA A 68 2.01 -22.00 -7.38
N GLN A 69 1.38 -22.74 -6.44
CA GLN A 69 -0.03 -23.10 -6.51
C GLN A 69 -0.95 -21.91 -6.16
N LEU A 70 -0.47 -20.99 -5.31
CA LEU A 70 -1.20 -19.75 -4.98
C LEU A 70 -1.03 -18.69 -6.05
N LEU A 71 0.14 -18.64 -6.69
CA LEU A 71 0.47 -17.60 -7.67
C LEU A 71 -0.23 -17.87 -9.00
N ARG A 72 -1.22 -17.06 -9.35
CA ARG A 72 -1.87 -17.10 -10.67
C ARG A 72 -1.00 -16.40 -11.71
N GLU A 73 -0.60 -15.15 -11.42
CA GLU A 73 0.17 -14.32 -12.35
C GLU A 73 0.82 -13.13 -11.63
N ILE A 74 1.83 -12.56 -12.26
CA ILE A 74 2.49 -11.31 -11.88
C ILE A 74 2.26 -10.31 -13.02
N ILE A 75 1.48 -9.27 -12.76
CA ILE A 75 1.12 -8.25 -13.74
C ILE A 75 2.01 -7.03 -13.50
N VAL A 76 2.93 -6.81 -14.40
CA VAL A 76 3.86 -5.66 -14.37
C VAL A 76 3.32 -4.60 -15.32
N VAL A 77 2.97 -3.44 -14.78
CA VAL A 77 2.44 -2.31 -15.54
C VAL A 77 3.52 -1.24 -15.65
N PHE A 78 4.09 -1.10 -16.84
CA PHE A 78 5.08 -0.07 -17.15
C PHE A 78 4.37 1.25 -17.46
N ASP A 79 4.54 2.23 -16.58
CA ASP A 79 3.87 3.52 -16.66
C ASP A 79 4.71 4.52 -17.48
N ASN A 80 4.49 4.49 -18.79
CA ASN A 80 5.22 5.31 -19.78
C ASN A 80 6.74 5.07 -19.78
N GLU A 81 7.15 3.82 -19.59
CA GLU A 81 8.55 3.41 -19.64
C GLU A 81 8.95 2.99 -21.07
N SER A 82 10.11 3.44 -21.52
CA SER A 82 10.64 3.12 -22.86
C SER A 82 11.63 1.94 -22.88
N ASP A 83 12.30 1.69 -21.76
CA ASP A 83 13.32 0.63 -21.65
C ASP A 83 12.79 -0.51 -20.77
N THR A 84 11.95 -1.37 -21.34
CA THR A 84 11.29 -2.47 -20.62
C THR A 84 11.71 -3.85 -21.12
N GLN A 85 12.22 -3.93 -22.34
CA GLN A 85 12.54 -5.17 -23.03
C GLN A 85 13.46 -6.09 -22.21
N TYR A 86 14.38 -5.55 -21.42
CA TYR A 86 15.28 -6.33 -20.58
C TYR A 86 14.57 -7.16 -19.51
N VAL A 87 13.45 -6.65 -18.98
CA VAL A 87 12.62 -7.37 -17.99
C VAL A 87 11.84 -8.48 -18.70
N GLU A 88 11.21 -8.14 -19.82
CA GLU A 88 10.43 -9.08 -20.62
C GLU A 88 11.30 -10.24 -21.11
N ASP A 89 12.51 -9.94 -21.61
CA ASP A 89 13.48 -10.95 -22.04
C ASP A 89 13.98 -11.82 -20.87
N TYR A 90 14.15 -11.24 -19.70
CA TYR A 90 14.61 -11.96 -18.50
C TYR A 90 13.60 -13.01 -18.03
N PHE A 91 12.30 -12.65 -18.07
CA PHE A 91 11.21 -13.51 -17.59
C PHE A 91 10.41 -14.21 -18.71
N LYS A 92 10.82 -14.13 -19.96
CA LYS A 92 10.09 -14.65 -21.14
C LYS A 92 9.76 -16.15 -21.11
N SER A 93 10.50 -16.94 -20.33
CA SER A 93 10.28 -18.38 -20.18
C SER A 93 9.26 -18.74 -19.09
N ASP A 94 8.80 -17.78 -18.33
CA ASP A 94 7.84 -17.98 -17.24
C ASP A 94 6.47 -17.42 -17.64
N ASP A 95 5.49 -18.29 -17.76
CA ASP A 95 4.12 -17.98 -18.19
C ASP A 95 3.29 -17.25 -17.13
N LYS A 96 3.85 -17.05 -15.93
CA LYS A 96 3.22 -16.27 -14.86
C LYS A 96 3.27 -14.78 -15.11
N PHE A 97 4.14 -14.27 -15.98
CA PHE A 97 4.28 -12.84 -16.21
C PHE A 97 3.33 -12.31 -17.27
N VAL A 98 2.67 -11.19 -16.92
CA VAL A 98 1.88 -10.37 -17.84
C VAL A 98 2.45 -8.96 -17.83
N PHE A 99 2.96 -8.51 -18.98
CA PHE A 99 3.52 -7.18 -19.14
C PHE A 99 2.51 -6.25 -19.81
N LEU A 100 2.24 -5.12 -19.19
CA LEU A 100 1.33 -4.09 -19.68
C LEU A 100 2.07 -2.76 -19.79
N HIS A 101 1.74 -1.99 -20.81
CA HIS A 101 2.34 -0.68 -21.06
C HIS A 101 1.27 0.39 -21.15
N THR A 102 1.44 1.49 -20.44
CA THR A 102 0.61 2.67 -20.61
C THR A 102 1.14 3.51 -21.80
N LYS A 103 0.25 4.17 -22.51
CA LYS A 103 0.62 5.02 -23.64
C LYS A 103 1.16 6.39 -23.23
N GLN A 104 0.87 6.78 -22.00
CA GLN A 104 1.25 8.05 -21.39
C GLN A 104 1.46 7.84 -19.88
N ARG A 105 1.99 8.85 -19.21
CA ARG A 105 2.15 8.84 -17.76
C ARG A 105 0.78 8.83 -17.07
N GLU A 106 0.42 7.71 -16.46
CA GLU A 106 -0.88 7.51 -15.79
C GLU A 106 -0.79 7.70 -14.26
N GLY A 107 0.37 7.45 -13.68
CA GLY A 107 0.59 7.45 -12.24
C GLY A 107 0.20 6.13 -11.56
N LEU A 108 0.46 6.07 -10.25
CA LEU A 108 0.32 4.84 -9.45
C LEU A 108 -1.10 4.29 -9.48
N VAL A 109 -2.10 5.13 -9.25
CA VAL A 109 -3.51 4.73 -9.11
C VAL A 109 -4.03 4.09 -10.39
N ARG A 110 -3.88 4.78 -11.52
CA ARG A 110 -4.41 4.28 -12.81
C ARG A 110 -3.61 3.09 -13.33
N SER A 111 -2.29 3.04 -13.08
CA SER A 111 -1.47 1.87 -13.41
C SER A 111 -1.90 0.64 -12.60
N ARG A 112 -2.15 0.79 -11.30
CA ARG A 112 -2.69 -0.30 -10.47
C ARG A 112 -4.09 -0.73 -10.89
N LEU A 113 -4.96 0.22 -11.25
CA LEU A 113 -6.30 -0.10 -11.81
C LEU A 113 -6.20 -0.88 -13.12
N GLN A 114 -5.26 -0.53 -14.00
CA GLN A 114 -5.01 -1.26 -15.25
C GLN A 114 -4.55 -2.70 -14.95
N GLY A 115 -3.63 -2.87 -14.00
CA GLY A 115 -3.19 -4.19 -13.56
C GLY A 115 -4.35 -5.00 -12.96
N ALA A 116 -5.10 -4.43 -12.03
CA ALA A 116 -6.25 -5.09 -11.39
C ALA A 116 -7.34 -5.51 -12.40
N LYS A 117 -7.58 -4.70 -13.44
CA LYS A 117 -8.54 -5.01 -14.51
C LYS A 117 -8.13 -6.24 -15.33
N ASN A 118 -6.84 -6.50 -15.47
CA ASN A 118 -6.31 -7.66 -16.19
C ASN A 118 -6.10 -8.88 -15.29
N ALA A 119 -6.32 -8.76 -13.98
CA ALA A 119 -6.10 -9.81 -13.01
C ALA A 119 -7.18 -10.89 -13.06
N ASN A 120 -6.76 -12.16 -13.00
CA ASN A 120 -7.61 -13.35 -13.02
C ASN A 120 -7.66 -14.08 -11.67
N GLY A 121 -6.77 -13.77 -10.73
CA GLY A 121 -6.77 -14.33 -9.38
C GLY A 121 -7.98 -13.87 -8.56
N THR A 122 -8.36 -14.63 -7.56
CA THR A 122 -9.44 -14.27 -6.62
C THR A 122 -9.01 -13.19 -5.64
N ILE A 123 -7.70 -13.09 -5.38
CA ILE A 123 -7.08 -12.09 -4.51
C ILE A 123 -6.13 -11.22 -5.34
N LEU A 124 -6.19 -9.91 -5.14
CA LEU A 124 -5.23 -8.95 -5.64
C LEU A 124 -4.19 -8.65 -4.58
N VAL A 125 -2.92 -8.69 -4.95
CA VAL A 125 -1.81 -8.19 -4.14
C VAL A 125 -1.15 -7.05 -4.90
N PHE A 126 -1.06 -5.89 -4.27
CA PHE A 126 -0.32 -4.75 -4.80
C PHE A 126 1.03 -4.67 -4.12
N LEU A 127 2.08 -4.52 -4.91
CA LEU A 127 3.46 -4.30 -4.44
C LEU A 127 4.09 -3.15 -5.22
N ASP A 128 5.06 -2.50 -4.59
CA ASP A 128 5.91 -1.54 -5.27
C ASP A 128 7.05 -2.27 -6.03
N SER A 129 7.64 -1.60 -7.01
CA SER A 129 8.67 -2.15 -7.90
C SER A 129 10.05 -2.33 -7.25
N HIS A 130 10.18 -2.03 -5.94
CA HIS A 130 11.41 -2.06 -5.17
C HIS A 130 11.23 -2.77 -3.81
N CYS A 131 10.62 -3.97 -3.88
CA CYS A 131 10.35 -4.84 -2.75
C CYS A 131 11.20 -6.11 -2.79
N GLU A 132 11.39 -6.74 -1.63
CA GLU A 132 11.97 -8.08 -1.49
C GLU A 132 11.08 -8.91 -0.57
N CYS A 133 10.39 -9.89 -1.13
CA CYS A 133 9.47 -10.75 -0.39
C CYS A 133 10.25 -11.78 0.45
N ASN A 134 9.85 -11.96 1.71
CA ASN A 134 10.42 -12.95 2.60
C ASN A 134 9.81 -14.35 2.36
N GLN A 135 10.33 -15.36 3.02
CA GLN A 135 9.78 -16.72 2.93
C GLN A 135 8.33 -16.77 3.44
N GLN A 136 7.48 -17.52 2.74
CA GLN A 136 6.05 -17.71 3.13
C GLN A 136 5.31 -16.38 3.39
N TRP A 137 5.62 -15.35 2.63
CA TRP A 137 5.02 -14.03 2.81
C TRP A 137 3.55 -13.99 2.36
N LEU A 138 3.19 -14.80 1.36
CA LEU A 138 1.88 -14.74 0.72
C LEU A 138 0.78 -15.48 1.49
N GLU A 139 1.12 -16.61 2.08
CA GLU A 139 0.17 -17.51 2.77
C GLU A 139 -0.61 -16.80 3.89
N PRO A 140 0.00 -15.98 4.77
CA PRO A 140 -0.74 -15.25 5.79
C PRO A 140 -1.75 -14.26 5.22
N LEU A 141 -1.42 -13.61 4.09
CA LEU A 141 -2.33 -12.66 3.43
C LEU A 141 -3.56 -13.39 2.89
N VAL A 142 -3.35 -14.49 2.16
CA VAL A 142 -4.42 -15.31 1.59
C VAL A 142 -5.29 -15.89 2.70
N TYR A 143 -4.68 -16.46 3.74
CA TYR A 143 -5.39 -17.03 4.88
C TYR A 143 -6.29 -15.99 5.57
N SER A 144 -5.78 -14.79 5.86
CA SER A 144 -6.57 -13.75 6.52
C SER A 144 -7.77 -13.31 5.67
N ILE A 145 -7.59 -13.16 4.35
CA ILE A 145 -8.67 -12.81 3.42
C ILE A 145 -9.68 -13.95 3.29
N ALA A 146 -9.23 -15.20 3.26
CA ALA A 146 -10.13 -16.37 3.22
C ALA A 146 -11.06 -16.44 4.45
N GLN A 147 -10.57 -16.02 5.63
CA GLN A 147 -11.39 -15.95 6.85
C GLN A 147 -12.41 -14.80 6.83
N ASN A 148 -12.11 -13.70 6.14
CA ASN A 148 -13.03 -12.58 5.98
C ASN A 148 -12.69 -11.79 4.71
N ARG A 149 -13.53 -11.91 3.68
CA ARG A 149 -13.36 -11.26 2.36
C ARG A 149 -13.45 -9.72 2.41
N HIS A 150 -13.98 -9.15 3.49
CA HIS A 150 -14.09 -7.69 3.67
C HIS A 150 -12.86 -7.09 4.40
N LYS A 151 -11.72 -7.75 4.31
CA LYS A 151 -10.45 -7.25 4.82
C LYS A 151 -9.54 -6.75 3.70
N ILE A 152 -8.80 -5.71 4.02
CA ILE A 152 -7.57 -5.34 3.33
C ILE A 152 -6.43 -5.60 4.31
N VAL A 153 -5.46 -6.40 3.89
CA VAL A 153 -4.36 -6.83 4.75
C VAL A 153 -3.01 -6.40 4.17
N SER A 154 -2.16 -5.88 5.02
CA SER A 154 -0.81 -5.42 4.65
C SER A 154 0.25 -6.32 5.29
N PRO A 155 1.37 -6.59 4.59
CA PRO A 155 2.53 -7.17 5.23
C PRO A 155 3.08 -6.23 6.31
N TYR A 156 3.85 -6.77 7.23
CA TYR A 156 4.75 -5.98 8.04
C TYR A 156 5.95 -5.58 7.18
N ILE A 157 6.15 -4.28 6.98
CA ILE A 157 7.11 -3.78 5.99
C ILE A 157 8.46 -3.59 6.65
N ASP A 158 9.42 -4.45 6.28
CA ASP A 158 10.81 -4.30 6.67
C ASP A 158 11.53 -3.26 5.79
N SER A 159 12.66 -2.77 6.24
CA SER A 159 13.42 -1.76 5.51
C SER A 159 14.55 -2.38 4.71
N VAL A 160 14.65 -2.03 3.44
CA VAL A 160 15.88 -2.21 2.66
C VAL A 160 16.57 -0.84 2.57
N ARG A 161 17.76 -0.73 3.15
CA ARG A 161 18.47 0.55 3.23
C ARG A 161 18.80 1.11 1.85
N PRO A 162 18.50 2.36 1.55
CA PRO A 162 18.70 2.92 0.21
C PRO A 162 20.18 3.12 -0.17
N ASP A 163 21.10 3.13 0.81
CA ASP A 163 22.53 3.33 0.61
C ASP A 163 23.31 2.02 0.44
N THR A 164 22.99 0.99 1.23
CA THR A 164 23.72 -0.28 1.28
C THR A 164 22.92 -1.48 0.74
N PHE A 165 21.60 -1.35 0.63
CA PHE A 165 20.66 -2.43 0.37
C PHE A 165 20.64 -3.53 1.46
N GLU A 166 21.11 -3.21 2.66
CA GLU A 166 20.97 -4.07 3.82
C GLU A 166 19.48 -4.25 4.16
N TYR A 167 19.06 -5.51 4.36
CA TYR A 167 17.71 -5.83 4.81
C TYR A 167 17.64 -5.70 6.33
N VAL A 168 16.75 -4.87 6.84
CA VAL A 168 16.64 -4.55 8.26
C VAL A 168 15.21 -4.80 8.74
N GLU A 169 15.08 -5.57 9.80
CA GLU A 169 13.79 -5.83 10.44
C GLU A 169 13.16 -4.53 10.95
N ALA A 170 11.87 -4.36 10.67
CA ALA A 170 11.08 -3.25 11.20
C ALA A 170 10.71 -3.46 12.67
N PRO A 171 10.61 -2.39 13.49
CA PRO A 171 10.18 -2.46 14.89
C PRO A 171 8.78 -3.07 15.03
N ALA A 172 8.63 -4.04 15.94
CA ALA A 172 7.46 -4.93 16.02
C ALA A 172 6.13 -4.33 16.54
N ASN A 173 6.06 -3.06 16.90
CA ASN A 173 4.91 -2.48 17.62
C ASN A 173 4.36 -1.21 16.97
N LEU A 174 4.31 -1.21 15.62
CA LEU A 174 3.81 -0.07 14.87
C LEU A 174 2.48 -0.40 14.19
N GLN A 175 1.62 0.60 14.11
CA GLN A 175 0.43 0.64 13.26
C GLN A 175 0.48 1.88 12.37
N GLY A 176 -0.31 1.90 11.31
CA GLY A 176 -0.50 3.10 10.50
C GLY A 176 -1.44 4.10 11.16
N GLY A 177 -1.12 5.36 11.04
CA GLY A 177 -1.94 6.49 11.41
C GLY A 177 -1.83 7.60 10.39
N PHE A 178 -2.36 8.77 10.72
CA PHE A 178 -2.24 9.96 9.89
C PHE A 178 -2.28 11.23 10.76
N ASN A 179 -1.79 12.32 10.23
CA ASN A 179 -1.93 13.66 10.82
C ASN A 179 -2.97 14.51 10.06
N TRP A 180 -3.28 15.70 10.57
CA TRP A 180 -4.28 16.57 9.96
C TRP A 180 -3.85 17.23 8.65
N ASN A 181 -2.58 17.05 8.23
CA ASN A 181 -2.12 17.34 6.87
C ASN A 181 -2.48 16.21 5.88
N LEU A 182 -3.12 15.13 6.37
CA LEU A 182 -3.36 13.89 5.63
C LEU A 182 -2.06 13.23 5.16
N GLU A 183 -1.03 13.28 6.00
CA GLU A 183 0.20 12.51 5.81
C GLU A 183 0.09 11.19 6.58
N PHE A 184 0.43 10.09 5.91
CA PHE A 184 0.55 8.79 6.58
C PHE A 184 1.75 8.81 7.55
N ILE A 185 1.54 8.27 8.75
CA ILE A 185 2.59 8.11 9.77
C ILE A 185 2.60 6.69 10.34
N TRP A 186 3.79 6.17 10.60
CA TRP A 186 3.95 5.01 11.47
C TRP A 186 3.93 5.48 12.92
N GLN A 187 3.08 4.89 13.74
CA GLN A 187 2.96 5.25 15.16
C GLN A 187 2.92 3.98 16.01
N PRO A 188 3.36 4.07 17.28
CA PRO A 188 3.21 2.95 18.22
C PRO A 188 1.75 2.50 18.35
N ILE A 189 1.56 1.19 18.48
CA ILE A 189 0.23 0.67 18.85
C ILE A 189 -0.15 1.25 20.22
N PRO A 190 -1.35 1.84 20.40
CA PRO A 190 -1.81 2.36 21.68
C PRO A 190 -1.68 1.32 22.79
N PHE A 191 -1.26 1.73 23.98
CA PHE A 191 -0.94 0.84 25.09
C PHE A 191 -2.08 -0.10 25.45
N ASN A 192 -3.31 0.38 25.47
CA ASN A 192 -4.52 -0.41 25.73
C ASN A 192 -4.74 -1.50 24.66
N LYS A 193 -4.52 -1.18 23.38
CA LYS A 193 -4.60 -2.17 22.27
C LYS A 193 -3.44 -3.16 22.34
N TYR A 194 -2.23 -2.67 22.67
CA TYR A 194 -1.04 -3.51 22.79
C TYR A 194 -1.15 -4.54 23.89
N GLN A 195 -1.69 -4.18 25.07
CA GLN A 195 -1.90 -5.09 26.18
C GLN A 195 -2.89 -6.22 25.88
N LEU A 196 -3.81 -6.01 24.95
CA LEU A 196 -4.77 -7.05 24.53
C LEU A 196 -4.16 -8.07 23.56
N ARG A 197 -2.97 -7.81 23.03
CA ARG A 197 -2.27 -8.73 22.14
C ARG A 197 -1.65 -9.87 22.96
N ILE A 198 -2.10 -11.06 22.73
CA ILE A 198 -1.65 -12.28 23.43
C ILE A 198 -0.42 -12.93 22.78
N SER A 199 -0.08 -12.50 21.57
CA SER A 199 1.05 -13.05 20.80
C SER A 199 1.61 -12.04 19.79
N PRO A 200 2.94 -12.04 19.54
CA PRO A 200 3.57 -11.19 18.53
C PRO A 200 3.14 -11.50 17.09
N HIS A 201 2.62 -12.70 16.81
CA HIS A 201 2.12 -13.07 15.48
C HIS A 201 0.67 -12.63 15.21
N GLN A 202 -0.05 -12.19 16.24
CA GLN A 202 -1.44 -11.78 16.10
C GLN A 202 -1.58 -10.58 15.15
N PRO A 203 -2.55 -10.59 14.22
CA PRO A 203 -2.84 -9.46 13.35
C PRO A 203 -3.00 -8.14 14.12
N ILE A 204 -2.52 -7.05 13.52
CA ILE A 204 -2.61 -5.70 14.09
C ILE A 204 -3.71 -4.95 13.34
N SER A 205 -4.82 -4.67 14.02
CA SER A 205 -5.82 -3.74 13.48
C SER A 205 -5.20 -2.35 13.37
N THR A 206 -5.25 -1.77 12.16
CA THR A 206 -4.58 -0.51 11.86
C THR A 206 -5.56 0.52 11.33
N PRO A 207 -5.52 1.78 11.80
CA PRO A 207 -6.37 2.84 11.25
C PRO A 207 -6.17 3.09 9.76
N THR A 208 -4.92 3.07 9.30
CA THR A 208 -4.54 3.29 7.90
C THR A 208 -3.47 2.31 7.47
N ILE A 209 -3.31 2.13 6.16
CA ILE A 209 -2.19 1.40 5.55
C ILE A 209 -1.27 2.37 4.80
N SER A 210 -0.01 1.99 4.63
CA SER A 210 0.96 2.80 3.86
C SER A 210 0.62 2.89 2.36
N GLY A 211 -0.17 1.93 1.86
CA GLY A 211 -0.69 1.91 0.50
C GLY A 211 0.23 1.27 -0.54
N GLY A 212 1.53 1.13 -0.28
CA GLY A 212 2.47 0.50 -1.20
C GLY A 212 2.20 -0.99 -1.37
N LEU A 213 2.02 -1.69 -0.25
CA LEU A 213 1.95 -3.14 -0.16
C LEU A 213 0.68 -3.59 0.57
N PHE A 214 -0.22 -4.28 -0.10
CA PHE A 214 -1.40 -4.87 0.53
C PHE A 214 -2.06 -5.93 -0.35
N ALA A 215 -2.89 -6.75 0.26
CA ALA A 215 -3.75 -7.72 -0.41
C ALA A 215 -5.22 -7.46 -0.10
N VAL A 216 -6.09 -7.80 -1.04
CA VAL A 216 -7.55 -7.64 -0.95
C VAL A 216 -8.25 -8.68 -1.83
N ASP A 217 -9.42 -9.17 -1.40
CA ASP A 217 -10.31 -9.93 -2.28
C ASP A 217 -10.68 -9.11 -3.51
N ARG A 218 -10.56 -9.71 -4.72
CA ARG A 218 -10.76 -8.98 -5.97
C ARG A 218 -12.20 -8.48 -6.12
N GLU A 219 -13.20 -9.26 -5.75
CA GLU A 219 -14.60 -8.84 -5.83
C GLU A 219 -14.87 -7.71 -4.84
N TYR A 220 -14.38 -7.85 -3.61
CA TYR A 220 -14.52 -6.81 -2.59
C TYR A 220 -13.83 -5.50 -3.00
N PHE A 221 -12.65 -5.56 -3.61
CA PHE A 221 -11.97 -4.37 -4.15
C PHE A 221 -12.86 -3.58 -5.10
N TYR A 222 -13.57 -4.26 -6.01
CA TYR A 222 -14.49 -3.60 -6.94
C TYR A 222 -15.81 -3.20 -6.28
N GLN A 223 -16.37 -4.02 -5.38
CA GLN A 223 -17.58 -3.68 -4.61
C GLN A 223 -17.35 -2.41 -3.78
N LEU A 224 -16.18 -2.29 -3.18
CA LEU A 224 -15.76 -1.10 -2.42
C LEU A 224 -15.52 0.13 -3.33
N GLY A 225 -15.48 -0.05 -4.66
CA GLY A 225 -15.35 1.01 -5.65
C GLY A 225 -13.92 1.23 -6.14
N ALA A 226 -13.05 0.24 -6.02
CA ALA A 226 -11.66 0.24 -6.46
C ALA A 226 -10.90 1.53 -6.01
N TYR A 227 -9.94 2.02 -6.75
CA TYR A 227 -9.33 3.32 -6.48
C TYR A 227 -10.15 4.48 -7.09
N ASP A 228 -9.94 5.69 -6.59
CA ASP A 228 -10.41 6.93 -7.22
C ASP A 228 -9.52 7.26 -8.42
N ASP A 229 -9.99 6.97 -9.62
CA ASP A 229 -9.25 7.14 -10.88
C ASP A 229 -8.98 8.61 -11.26
N LYS A 230 -9.58 9.56 -10.53
CA LYS A 230 -9.32 10.99 -10.66
C LYS A 230 -8.13 11.47 -9.84
N MET A 231 -7.54 10.63 -8.99
CA MET A 231 -6.27 10.92 -8.34
C MET A 231 -5.12 10.80 -9.33
N ASP A 232 -4.27 11.84 -9.37
CA ASP A 232 -3.16 11.90 -10.30
C ASP A 232 -1.84 11.49 -9.67
N ILE A 233 -1.01 10.86 -10.45
CA ILE A 233 0.37 10.45 -10.21
C ILE A 233 0.55 9.66 -8.92
N TRP A 234 0.50 10.30 -7.76
CA TRP A 234 0.79 9.70 -6.45
C TRP A 234 0.28 10.57 -5.31
N GLY A 235 -0.12 9.93 -4.21
CA GLY A 235 -0.43 10.56 -2.92
C GLY A 235 -1.92 10.65 -2.61
N GLY A 236 -2.29 10.30 -1.39
CA GLY A 236 -3.66 10.34 -0.87
C GLY A 236 -4.48 9.08 -1.07
N GLU A 237 -4.13 8.22 -2.03
CA GLU A 237 -4.86 7.00 -2.37
C GLU A 237 -4.91 5.99 -1.21
N ASN A 238 -3.87 5.95 -0.41
CA ASN A 238 -3.77 5.07 0.76
C ASN A 238 -4.74 5.49 1.88
N LEU A 239 -4.86 6.79 2.15
CA LEU A 239 -5.80 7.31 3.14
C LEU A 239 -7.25 7.21 2.63
N GLU A 240 -7.49 7.52 1.35
CA GLU A 240 -8.79 7.33 0.69
C GLU A 240 -9.28 5.89 0.87
N LEU A 241 -8.44 4.92 0.49
CA LEU A 241 -8.75 3.50 0.61
C LEU A 241 -8.96 3.09 2.08
N SER A 242 -8.14 3.61 2.99
CA SER A 242 -8.22 3.28 4.42
C SER A 242 -9.50 3.80 5.06
N PHE A 243 -9.85 5.06 4.86
CA PHE A 243 -11.08 5.65 5.39
C PHE A 243 -12.30 4.94 4.82
N ARG A 244 -12.34 4.76 3.52
CA ARG A 244 -13.43 4.04 2.83
C ARG A 244 -13.59 2.62 3.34
N THR A 245 -12.52 1.87 3.50
CA THR A 245 -12.59 0.49 4.00
C THR A 245 -13.26 0.45 5.36
N TRP A 246 -12.79 1.23 6.33
CA TRP A 246 -13.37 1.26 7.67
C TRP A 246 -14.80 1.79 7.70
N MET A 247 -15.01 2.94 7.09
CA MET A 247 -16.31 3.62 7.14
C MET A 247 -17.41 2.82 6.42
N CYS A 248 -17.05 1.99 5.45
CA CYS A 248 -18.01 1.18 4.68
C CYS A 248 -18.06 -0.29 5.15
N GLY A 249 -17.66 -0.58 6.39
CA GLY A 249 -17.85 -1.88 7.05
C GLY A 249 -16.77 -2.93 6.83
N GLY A 250 -15.63 -2.55 6.24
CA GLY A 250 -14.46 -3.42 6.11
C GLY A 250 -13.51 -3.32 7.29
N GLN A 251 -12.34 -3.94 7.14
CA GLN A 251 -11.28 -3.98 8.16
C GLN A 251 -9.90 -3.82 7.53
N LEU A 252 -8.98 -3.16 8.24
CA LEU A 252 -7.57 -3.08 7.88
C LEU A 252 -6.72 -3.78 8.92
N GLU A 253 -5.82 -4.66 8.47
CA GLU A 253 -4.89 -5.38 9.34
C GLU A 253 -3.47 -5.36 8.77
N ILE A 254 -2.49 -5.32 9.67
CA ILE A 254 -1.08 -5.61 9.37
C ILE A 254 -0.79 -7.00 9.91
N LEU A 255 -0.17 -7.85 9.09
CA LEU A 255 0.11 -9.25 9.43
C LEU A 255 1.58 -9.44 9.77
N PRO A 256 1.96 -9.63 11.06
CA PRO A 256 3.36 -9.77 11.46
C PRO A 256 4.08 -10.99 10.86
N CYS A 257 3.35 -12.05 10.50
CA CYS A 257 3.90 -13.24 9.86
C CYS A 257 4.10 -13.09 8.34
N CYS A 258 3.62 -12.01 7.75
CA CYS A 258 3.92 -11.63 6.38
C CYS A 258 4.98 -10.54 6.41
N ARG A 259 6.18 -10.81 5.89
CA ARG A 259 7.29 -9.86 5.88
C ARG A 259 7.71 -9.55 4.46
N VAL A 260 7.79 -8.27 4.12
CA VAL A 260 8.27 -7.79 2.82
C VAL A 260 9.18 -6.61 3.06
N GLY A 261 10.41 -6.68 2.57
CA GLY A 261 11.35 -5.57 2.58
C GLY A 261 11.01 -4.55 1.49
N HIS A 262 11.12 -3.27 1.82
CA HIS A 262 10.84 -2.17 0.90
C HIS A 262 12.00 -1.16 0.94
N VAL A 263 12.45 -0.68 -0.23
CA VAL A 263 13.46 0.38 -0.31
C VAL A 263 12.79 1.73 -0.07
N PHE A 264 12.92 2.25 1.14
CA PHE A 264 12.41 3.58 1.46
C PHE A 264 13.28 4.67 0.86
N ARG A 265 12.66 5.55 0.08
CA ARG A 265 13.33 6.65 -0.62
C ARG A 265 13.15 7.95 0.17
N SER A 266 14.23 8.69 0.37
CA SER A 266 14.19 10.00 1.05
C SER A 266 13.58 11.10 0.17
N ILE A 267 13.62 10.93 -1.15
CA ILE A 267 13.04 11.84 -2.13
C ILE A 267 12.24 10.99 -3.12
N LEU A 268 11.03 11.42 -3.45
CA LEU A 268 10.21 10.76 -4.46
C LEU A 268 10.80 11.06 -5.86
N PRO A 269 11.27 10.02 -6.60
CA PRO A 269 11.86 10.22 -7.93
C PRO A 269 10.79 10.37 -9.02
N HIS A 270 9.55 10.68 -8.66
CA HIS A 270 8.45 10.78 -9.59
C HIS A 270 8.45 12.14 -10.29
N SER A 271 8.23 12.12 -11.61
CA SER A 271 7.90 13.32 -12.35
C SER A 271 6.43 13.67 -12.14
N PHE A 272 6.19 14.89 -11.72
CA PHE A 272 4.84 15.46 -11.58
C PHE A 272 4.69 16.55 -12.66
N PRO A 273 3.95 16.30 -13.75
CA PRO A 273 3.83 17.25 -14.85
C PRO A 273 3.30 18.62 -14.43
N GLU A 274 2.43 18.65 -13.41
CA GLU A 274 1.81 19.88 -12.89
C GLU A 274 2.41 20.36 -11.56
N GLY A 275 3.54 19.77 -11.12
CA GLY A 275 4.17 20.07 -9.83
C GLY A 275 3.71 19.12 -8.71
N GLY A 276 4.68 18.63 -7.93
CA GLY A 276 4.44 17.58 -6.93
C GLY A 276 3.50 18.01 -5.80
N GLN A 277 3.77 19.16 -5.19
CA GLN A 277 2.94 19.67 -4.09
C GLN A 277 1.50 19.95 -4.55
N GLN A 278 1.31 20.52 -5.72
CA GLN A 278 0.00 20.85 -6.25
C GLN A 278 -0.83 19.58 -6.53
N THR A 279 -0.22 18.57 -7.17
CA THR A 279 -0.86 17.29 -7.45
C THR A 279 -1.27 16.57 -6.16
N VAL A 280 -0.35 16.45 -5.20
CA VAL A 280 -0.64 15.80 -3.92
C VAL A 280 -1.73 16.55 -3.14
N SER A 281 -1.67 17.88 -3.06
CA SER A 281 -2.71 18.68 -2.40
C SER A 281 -4.08 18.49 -3.03
N ARG A 282 -4.16 18.39 -4.35
CA ARG A 282 -5.40 18.12 -5.09
C ARG A 282 -5.96 16.74 -4.78
N ASN A 283 -5.11 15.71 -4.75
CA ASN A 283 -5.51 14.36 -4.36
C ASN A 283 -6.03 14.32 -2.91
N LEU A 284 -5.31 14.96 -1.99
CA LEU A 284 -5.70 15.02 -0.57
C LEU A 284 -6.99 15.81 -0.36
N ALA A 285 -7.22 16.89 -1.13
CA ALA A 285 -8.48 17.62 -1.12
C ALA A 285 -9.67 16.72 -1.52
N ARG A 286 -9.50 15.81 -2.49
CA ARG A 286 -10.50 14.80 -2.83
C ARG A 286 -10.82 13.88 -1.66
N VAL A 287 -9.77 13.43 -0.92
CA VAL A 287 -9.95 12.62 0.31
C VAL A 287 -10.77 13.39 1.34
N ALA A 288 -10.39 14.64 1.62
CA ALA A 288 -11.04 15.49 2.61
C ALA A 288 -12.52 15.73 2.28
N GLU A 289 -12.82 16.07 1.02
CA GLU A 289 -14.18 16.37 0.55
C GLU A 289 -15.13 15.18 0.54
N VAL A 290 -14.59 13.98 0.32
CA VAL A 290 -15.43 12.77 0.24
C VAL A 290 -15.59 12.12 1.59
N TRP A 291 -14.54 12.09 2.43
CA TRP A 291 -14.49 11.19 3.58
C TRP A 291 -14.47 11.89 4.94
N MET A 292 -14.06 13.17 5.06
CA MET A 292 -13.84 13.80 6.36
C MET A 292 -15.04 14.58 6.90
N ASP A 293 -16.15 14.65 6.19
CA ASP A 293 -17.33 15.43 6.59
C ASP A 293 -16.95 16.86 7.00
N ASP A 294 -17.51 17.36 8.11
CA ASP A 294 -17.19 18.70 8.61
C ASP A 294 -15.74 18.85 9.10
N TYR A 295 -14.99 17.74 9.28
CA TYR A 295 -13.58 17.80 9.69
C TYR A 295 -12.63 18.20 8.55
N ASN A 296 -13.11 18.28 7.30
CA ASN A 296 -12.32 18.72 6.16
C ASN A 296 -11.75 20.12 6.34
N HIS A 297 -12.43 21.01 7.11
CA HIS A 297 -11.94 22.35 7.40
C HIS A 297 -10.57 22.33 8.12
N ILE A 298 -10.28 21.31 8.93
CA ILE A 298 -8.98 21.18 9.62
C ILE A 298 -7.87 21.02 8.59
N PHE A 299 -8.06 20.12 7.61
CA PHE A 299 -7.12 19.93 6.52
C PHE A 299 -6.85 21.24 5.74
N TYR A 300 -7.90 21.95 5.32
CA TYR A 300 -7.75 23.19 4.58
C TYR A 300 -7.06 24.28 5.40
N ASN A 301 -7.40 24.41 6.67
CA ASN A 301 -6.78 25.40 7.57
C ASN A 301 -5.30 25.07 7.82
N THR A 302 -4.96 23.79 8.03
CA THR A 302 -3.59 23.38 8.34
C THR A 302 -2.64 23.64 7.17
N LEU A 303 -3.10 23.42 5.94
CA LEU A 303 -2.30 23.63 4.73
C LEU A 303 -2.51 25.02 4.11
N ASN A 304 -3.32 25.87 4.73
CA ASN A 304 -3.68 27.20 4.21
C ASN A 304 -4.19 27.15 2.75
N LEU A 305 -4.99 26.13 2.46
CA LEU A 305 -5.59 25.92 1.14
C LEU A 305 -6.97 26.53 1.05
N THR A 306 -7.31 27.06 -0.11
CA THR A 306 -8.70 27.41 -0.44
C THR A 306 -9.45 26.16 -0.89
N ASN A 307 -10.71 26.03 -0.47
CA ASN A 307 -11.57 24.95 -0.93
C ASN A 307 -11.91 25.14 -2.41
N ASN A 308 -11.05 24.65 -3.28
CA ASN A 308 -11.24 24.65 -4.73
C ASN A 308 -11.01 23.21 -5.26
N THR A 309 -11.90 22.32 -4.86
CA THR A 309 -11.79 20.89 -5.18
C THR A 309 -12.39 20.61 -6.55
N GLU A 310 -11.78 19.70 -7.27
CA GLU A 310 -12.34 19.09 -8.47
C GLU A 310 -13.65 18.34 -8.15
N ASP A 311 -14.39 17.98 -9.19
CA ASP A 311 -15.62 17.23 -9.06
C ASP A 311 -15.41 15.86 -8.35
N VAL A 312 -16.00 15.72 -7.18
CA VAL A 312 -15.99 14.50 -6.35
C VAL A 312 -17.37 13.83 -6.28
N THR A 313 -18.31 14.26 -7.13
CA THR A 313 -19.71 13.82 -7.10
C THR A 313 -19.84 12.30 -7.18
N GLU A 314 -19.10 11.65 -8.06
CA GLU A 314 -19.18 10.20 -8.22
C GLU A 314 -18.67 9.43 -6.98
N ARG A 315 -17.64 9.95 -6.29
CA ARG A 315 -17.15 9.35 -5.06
C ARG A 315 -18.10 9.57 -3.89
N LYS A 316 -18.77 10.72 -3.80
CA LYS A 316 -19.85 10.98 -2.82
C LYS A 316 -21.04 10.06 -3.05
N LYS A 317 -21.47 9.86 -4.29
CA LYS A 317 -22.51 8.87 -4.63
C LYS A 317 -22.12 7.43 -4.27
N LEU A 318 -20.86 7.06 -4.49
CA LEU A 318 -20.34 5.76 -4.07
C LEU A 318 -20.45 5.60 -2.55
N ARG A 319 -20.04 6.61 -1.78
CA ARG A 319 -20.12 6.61 -0.31
C ARG A 319 -21.57 6.42 0.16
N GLU A 320 -22.52 7.14 -0.46
CA GLU A 320 -23.95 7.01 -0.18
C GLU A 320 -24.48 5.59 -0.53
N LYS A 321 -24.13 5.09 -1.71
CA LYS A 321 -24.51 3.75 -2.15
C LYS A 321 -24.03 2.65 -1.20
N LEU A 322 -22.81 2.78 -0.67
CA LEU A 322 -22.21 1.84 0.27
C LEU A 322 -22.73 2.04 1.71
N GLN A 323 -23.55 3.06 1.95
CA GLN A 323 -24.09 3.38 3.28
C GLN A 323 -23.00 3.53 4.36
N CYS A 324 -21.91 4.22 4.01
CA CYS A 324 -20.74 4.33 4.87
C CYS A 324 -21.03 5.19 6.11
N GLN A 325 -20.34 4.87 7.21
CA GLN A 325 -20.37 5.63 8.46
C GLN A 325 -19.77 7.03 8.29
N SER A 326 -20.01 7.91 9.27
CA SER A 326 -19.42 9.26 9.30
C SER A 326 -17.93 9.22 9.69
N PHE A 327 -17.20 10.28 9.36
CA PHE A 327 -15.82 10.43 9.81
C PHE A 327 -15.72 10.58 11.34
N SER A 328 -16.73 11.18 11.99
CA SER A 328 -16.84 11.17 13.45
C SER A 328 -16.89 9.75 14.02
N TRP A 329 -17.64 8.85 13.38
CA TRP A 329 -17.63 7.44 13.76
C TRP A 329 -16.23 6.82 13.62
N TYR A 330 -15.52 7.12 12.53
CA TYR A 330 -14.16 6.63 12.30
C TYR A 330 -13.20 7.13 13.39
N LEU A 331 -13.23 8.41 13.72
CA LEU A 331 -12.40 8.98 14.80
C LEU A 331 -12.69 8.29 16.14
N ASN A 332 -13.95 8.12 16.50
CA ASN A 332 -14.34 7.58 17.80
C ASN A 332 -14.09 6.06 17.94
N ASN A 333 -14.16 5.28 16.87
CA ASN A 333 -14.11 3.82 16.92
C ASN A 333 -12.80 3.23 16.42
N ILE A 334 -12.11 3.89 15.49
CA ILE A 334 -10.92 3.35 14.85
C ILE A 334 -9.64 4.00 15.38
N ILE A 335 -9.64 5.34 15.55
CA ILE A 335 -8.48 6.11 16.01
C ILE A 335 -8.84 7.11 17.12
N PRO A 336 -9.42 6.66 18.25
CA PRO A 336 -9.85 7.55 19.32
C PRO A 336 -8.69 8.30 19.99
N GLU A 337 -7.47 7.87 19.79
CA GLU A 337 -6.25 8.52 20.27
C GLU A 337 -5.84 9.76 19.48
N LEU A 338 -6.38 9.98 18.26
CA LEU A 338 -6.07 11.14 17.45
C LEU A 338 -6.77 12.38 18.03
N SER A 339 -5.98 13.33 18.55
CA SER A 339 -6.49 14.59 19.05
C SER A 339 -7.10 15.44 17.93
N VAL A 340 -8.33 15.87 18.11
CA VAL A 340 -9.00 16.78 17.18
C VAL A 340 -8.68 18.22 17.61
N PRO A 341 -8.11 19.08 16.73
CA PRO A 341 -7.87 20.48 17.04
C PRO A 341 -9.17 21.20 17.38
N GLU A 342 -9.14 22.03 18.43
CA GLU A 342 -10.28 22.91 18.72
C GLU A 342 -10.41 23.96 17.61
N TYR A 343 -11.65 24.29 17.23
CA TYR A 343 -11.93 25.24 16.16
C TYR A 343 -11.32 26.63 16.41
N SER A 344 -11.09 26.99 17.70
CA SER A 344 -10.49 28.26 18.14
C SER A 344 -8.96 28.21 18.23
N SER A 345 -8.33 27.10 17.96
CA SER A 345 -6.88 26.96 18.07
C SER A 345 -6.15 27.82 17.04
N GLN A 346 -5.28 28.72 17.49
CA GLN A 346 -4.43 29.55 16.62
C GLN A 346 -3.21 28.76 16.09
N ALA A 347 -2.84 27.68 16.77
CA ALA A 347 -1.79 26.76 16.34
C ALA A 347 -2.12 25.36 16.86
N PHE A 348 -1.87 24.35 16.03
CA PHE A 348 -1.95 22.94 16.39
C PHE A 348 -0.67 22.25 15.92
N GLY A 349 -0.06 21.47 16.78
CA GLY A 349 1.15 20.72 16.47
C GLY A 349 1.46 19.70 17.54
N GLU A 350 2.16 18.65 17.17
CA GLU A 350 2.67 17.63 18.08
C GLU A 350 4.08 18.03 18.51
N VAL A 351 4.29 18.09 19.82
CA VAL A 351 5.65 18.26 20.37
C VAL A 351 6.34 16.90 20.29
N ARG A 352 7.34 16.79 19.43
CA ARG A 352 8.21 15.60 19.29
C ARG A 352 9.41 15.68 20.22
#